data_4e9b770526acd3da8edf711c9bccbe86
#
_entry.id   4e9b770526acd3da8edf711c9bccbe86
#
_cell.length_a   1.000
_cell.length_b   1.000
_cell.length_c   1.000
_cell.angle_alpha   90.00
_cell.angle_beta   90.00
_cell.angle_gamma   90.00
#
_symmetry.space_group_name_H-M   'P 1'
#
loop_
_entity.id
_entity.type
_entity.pdbx_description
1 polymer ?
#
loop_
_entity_poly.entity_id
_entity_poly.type
_entity_poly.pdbx_seq_one_letter_code
_entity_poly.pdbx_strand_id
1 'polypeptide(L)'
;MTNIDPAARFLRDPGPKASVRGVSAACSTDNAIVTETILDAMRAGGSAIDAAIAGCMVQAAVEPFMTNHTGTVSLLYREAATGRYHQLHSAGTFPEGLAPFRPIPKMTSGYARLPPSACIPGFMPAMKAMHDRFGSRDWASLVEPAIRWAEDGHVVSSFEYAVTISEQDFITYFPEGRHFYLPAGYYTSVGQRLRNPALAQTLRGVAAEGPDHMIRGAWAHDFVAHANRMGWPISLGHMTENPPRWIEPLRIAHGSHEIVTLAPPEQQGVFLSMVLGILADLGIGAMEPGSAEHLFSMAHALRLGLYFCGFIGDPIVARYDSAQLLDGDFHRSLARLIRGMRPNVDLTEHLRLVRGPGLRADEHGLAGIPSHDAQTKQPSGSCELSIVDAQGNWVQMMNTLQSGGIPGAVVGGVPMVGSHVTFAGVSGHFDIKLVAGARLRTIVGNTFVTKDGKPVFGLGTPGNVFCTVPQVLTNLLDFGMDPYDAISAPRMLQLGEDGGLVIEDRLSGEALDGLARMGVPVSVMPPYDWHMGSFQMCYRDADGALCATADPRRCGEAGAF
;
A
#
# COMPACT_ATOMS: atom_id res chain seq x y z
N MET A 1 16.36 38.05 11.00
CA MET A 1 15.32 37.03 11.20
C MET A 1 15.20 36.30 9.86
N THR A 2 15.66 35.07 9.74
CA THR A 2 15.43 34.24 8.55
C THR A 2 13.94 34.04 8.40
N ASN A 3 13.40 34.49 7.29
CA ASN A 3 11.97 34.35 6.97
C ASN A 3 11.70 32.85 6.74
N ILE A 4 11.23 32.15 7.78
CA ILE A 4 10.91 30.72 7.68
C ILE A 4 9.68 30.60 6.76
N ASP A 5 9.78 29.77 5.73
CA ASP A 5 8.67 29.49 4.81
C ASP A 5 7.45 28.98 5.60
N PRO A 6 6.27 29.61 5.46
CA PRO A 6 5.07 29.16 6.18
C PRO A 6 4.70 27.69 5.93
N ALA A 7 5.04 27.12 4.77
CA ALA A 7 4.80 25.73 4.46
C ALA A 7 5.76 24.79 5.23
N ALA A 8 6.85 25.29 5.78
CA ALA A 8 7.77 24.50 6.61
C ALA A 8 7.12 23.98 7.91
N ARG A 9 5.97 24.57 8.32
CA ARG A 9 5.19 24.05 9.46
C ARG A 9 4.68 22.63 9.26
N PHE A 10 4.61 22.17 8.02
CA PHE A 10 4.18 20.82 7.67
C PHE A 10 5.33 19.81 7.57
N LEU A 11 6.57 20.26 7.67
CA LEU A 11 7.70 19.34 7.70
C LEU A 11 7.61 18.47 8.95
N ARG A 12 7.74 17.18 8.75
CA ARG A 12 7.88 16.18 9.80
C ARG A 12 9.07 15.30 9.48
N ASP A 13 9.76 14.88 10.52
CA ASP A 13 10.81 13.86 10.42
C ASP A 13 10.27 12.50 10.92
N PRO A 14 10.84 11.38 10.48
CA PRO A 14 10.64 10.10 11.14
C PRO A 14 10.97 10.20 12.63
N GLY A 15 10.23 9.49 13.46
CA GLY A 15 10.40 9.52 14.90
C GLY A 15 9.08 9.45 15.66
N PRO A 16 9.11 9.49 17.00
CA PRO A 16 7.92 9.35 17.84
C PRO A 16 6.80 10.33 17.46
N LYS A 17 5.57 9.83 17.44
CA LYS A 17 4.35 10.58 17.12
C LYS A 17 3.39 10.58 18.33
N ALA A 18 2.59 11.62 18.43
CA ALA A 18 1.53 11.67 19.42
C ALA A 18 0.23 11.06 18.86
N SER A 19 -0.44 10.25 19.67
CA SER A 19 -1.84 9.92 19.41
C SER A 19 -2.71 11.13 19.69
N VAL A 20 -3.76 11.30 18.90
CA VAL A 20 -4.72 12.39 19.03
C VAL A 20 -6.10 11.87 19.31
N ARG A 21 -6.94 12.69 19.96
CA ARG A 21 -8.31 12.37 20.35
C ARG A 21 -9.26 13.49 19.93
N GLY A 22 -10.36 13.12 19.32
CA GLY A 22 -11.42 14.03 18.88
C GLY A 22 -12.81 13.50 19.15
N VAL A 23 -13.80 14.35 18.95
CA VAL A 23 -15.22 14.02 19.15
C VAL A 23 -15.94 13.82 17.82
N SER A 24 -15.56 14.60 16.81
CA SER A 24 -16.28 14.67 15.53
C SER A 24 -15.55 14.00 14.38
N ALA A 25 -14.21 13.97 14.41
CA ALA A 25 -13.44 13.37 13.34
C ALA A 25 -12.03 13.01 13.82
N ALA A 26 -11.43 12.01 13.18
CA ALA A 26 -10.02 11.69 13.32
C ALA A 26 -9.46 11.16 12.00
N CYS A 27 -8.21 11.46 11.72
CA CYS A 27 -7.49 10.88 10.59
C CYS A 27 -6.00 10.74 10.88
N SER A 28 -5.36 9.85 10.13
CA SER A 28 -3.91 9.67 10.11
C SER A 28 -3.45 9.43 8.67
N THR A 29 -2.36 10.07 8.27
CA THR A 29 -1.76 9.94 6.94
C THR A 29 -0.24 9.97 7.00
N ASP A 30 0.41 9.62 5.90
CA ASP A 30 1.87 9.68 5.77
C ASP A 30 2.45 11.11 5.66
N ASN A 31 1.57 12.15 5.56
CA ASN A 31 1.98 13.54 5.33
C ASN A 31 1.08 14.55 6.04
N ALA A 32 1.68 15.48 6.78
CA ALA A 32 0.96 16.50 7.53
C ALA A 32 0.07 17.43 6.67
N ILE A 33 0.48 17.72 5.43
CA ILE A 33 -0.34 18.51 4.49
C ILE A 33 -1.63 17.75 4.14
N VAL A 34 -1.52 16.45 3.94
CA VAL A 34 -2.66 15.58 3.62
C VAL A 34 -3.59 15.46 4.82
N THR A 35 -3.04 15.27 6.02
CA THR A 35 -3.82 15.25 7.27
C THR A 35 -4.64 16.53 7.45
N GLU A 36 -4.01 17.71 7.29
CA GLU A 36 -4.72 18.99 7.40
C GLU A 36 -5.79 19.15 6.32
N THR A 37 -5.50 18.74 5.07
CA THR A 37 -6.47 18.76 3.97
C THR A 37 -7.72 17.93 4.27
N ILE A 38 -7.53 16.74 4.83
CA ILE A 38 -8.62 15.84 5.22
C ILE A 38 -9.47 16.47 6.33
N LEU A 39 -8.82 17.03 7.37
CA LEU A 39 -9.52 17.71 8.47
C LEU A 39 -10.30 18.93 7.98
N ASP A 40 -9.72 19.72 7.08
CA ASP A 40 -10.39 20.89 6.51
C ASP A 40 -11.59 20.51 5.66
N ALA A 41 -11.50 19.45 4.86
CA ALA A 41 -12.63 18.94 4.09
C ALA A 41 -13.78 18.49 5.02
N MET A 42 -13.46 17.81 6.13
CA MET A 42 -14.47 17.39 7.12
C MET A 42 -15.03 18.59 7.91
N ARG A 43 -14.21 19.58 8.31
CA ARG A 43 -14.68 20.84 8.95
C ARG A 43 -15.61 21.63 8.03
N ALA A 44 -15.38 21.55 6.72
CA ALA A 44 -16.26 22.16 5.72
C ALA A 44 -17.57 21.37 5.49
N GLY A 45 -17.82 20.28 6.25
CA GLY A 45 -19.01 19.45 6.16
C GLY A 45 -18.93 18.33 5.13
N GLY A 46 -17.76 18.00 4.64
CA GLY A 46 -17.54 16.82 3.79
C GLY A 46 -17.60 15.53 4.60
N SER A 47 -17.99 14.43 3.94
CA SER A 47 -17.95 13.08 4.48
C SER A 47 -16.50 12.53 4.51
N ALA A 48 -16.29 11.38 5.16
CA ALA A 48 -15.01 10.69 5.12
C ALA A 48 -14.55 10.37 3.68
N ILE A 49 -15.49 10.10 2.75
CA ILE A 49 -15.19 9.88 1.32
C ILE A 49 -14.76 11.17 0.63
N ASP A 50 -15.47 12.29 0.87
CA ASP A 50 -15.06 13.58 0.31
C ASP A 50 -13.66 13.96 0.79
N ALA A 51 -13.40 13.79 2.09
CA ALA A 51 -12.10 14.05 2.69
C ALA A 51 -11.00 13.12 2.13
N ALA A 52 -11.32 11.86 1.88
CA ALA A 52 -10.39 10.90 1.27
C ALA A 52 -10.04 11.29 -0.18
N ILE A 53 -11.03 11.73 -0.97
CA ILE A 53 -10.79 12.21 -2.35
C ILE A 53 -9.86 13.44 -2.31
N ALA A 54 -10.20 14.45 -1.51
CA ALA A 54 -9.38 15.65 -1.40
C ALA A 54 -7.96 15.35 -0.89
N GLY A 55 -7.84 14.48 0.12
CA GLY A 55 -6.57 14.00 0.66
C GLY A 55 -5.71 13.31 -0.40
N CYS A 56 -6.28 12.36 -1.17
CA CYS A 56 -5.57 11.67 -2.24
C CYS A 56 -5.13 12.60 -3.38
N MET A 57 -5.98 13.54 -3.77
CA MET A 57 -5.63 14.52 -4.80
C MET A 57 -4.42 15.36 -4.38
N VAL A 58 -4.39 15.82 -3.11
CA VAL A 58 -3.26 16.56 -2.54
C VAL A 58 -2.04 15.65 -2.39
N GLN A 59 -2.21 14.43 -1.89
CA GLN A 59 -1.12 13.49 -1.65
C GLN A 59 -0.34 13.20 -2.94
N ALA A 60 -1.04 12.96 -4.04
CA ALA A 60 -0.41 12.75 -5.34
C ALA A 60 0.32 13.99 -5.88
N ALA A 61 0.03 15.20 -5.36
CA ALA A 61 0.72 16.43 -5.71
C ALA A 61 1.96 16.69 -4.84
N VAL A 62 1.90 16.35 -3.54
CA VAL A 62 2.98 16.66 -2.57
C VAL A 62 3.89 15.49 -2.25
N GLU A 63 3.53 14.27 -2.65
CA GLU A 63 4.33 13.05 -2.49
C GLU A 63 4.53 12.31 -3.83
N PRO A 64 5.00 13.01 -4.89
CA PRO A 64 5.14 12.41 -6.22
C PRO A 64 6.14 11.26 -6.28
N PHE A 65 6.96 11.10 -5.26
CA PHE A 65 7.91 10.01 -5.04
C PHE A 65 7.27 8.76 -4.42
N MET A 66 6.04 8.85 -3.89
CA MET A 66 5.29 7.77 -3.26
C MET A 66 4.00 7.40 -3.98
N THR A 67 3.36 8.37 -4.64
CA THR A 67 2.09 8.20 -5.34
C THR A 67 1.95 9.21 -6.47
N ASN A 68 0.97 9.02 -7.36
CA ASN A 68 0.69 9.95 -8.43
C ASN A 68 -0.75 9.81 -8.96
N HIS A 69 -1.19 10.75 -9.79
CA HIS A 69 -2.55 10.80 -10.35
C HIS A 69 -2.81 9.75 -11.46
N THR A 70 -1.91 8.79 -11.66
CA THR A 70 -2.08 7.66 -12.60
C THR A 70 -1.96 6.30 -11.91
N GLY A 71 -1.64 6.27 -10.64
CA GLY A 71 -1.43 5.06 -9.85
C GLY A 71 -2.69 4.25 -9.59
N THR A 72 -2.61 3.37 -8.61
CA THR A 72 -3.73 2.55 -8.14
C THR A 72 -4.26 3.09 -6.82
N VAL A 73 -5.57 3.01 -6.66
CA VAL A 73 -6.25 3.25 -5.38
C VAL A 73 -6.93 1.97 -4.93
N SER A 74 -6.71 1.60 -3.69
CA SER A 74 -7.48 0.55 -3.00
C SER A 74 -8.21 1.18 -1.83
N LEU A 75 -9.52 1.00 -1.79
CA LEU A 75 -10.39 1.54 -0.75
C LEU A 75 -11.08 0.40 -0.02
N LEU A 76 -11.09 0.49 1.30
CA LEU A 76 -12.02 -0.22 2.17
C LEU A 76 -12.84 0.85 2.92
N TYR A 77 -14.16 0.83 2.73
CA TYR A 77 -15.08 1.85 3.24
C TYR A 77 -16.21 1.23 4.03
N ARG A 78 -16.44 1.71 5.24
CA ARG A 78 -17.65 1.42 6.01
C ARG A 78 -18.63 2.60 5.92
N GLU A 79 -19.76 2.34 5.33
CA GLU A 79 -20.87 3.27 5.26
C GLU A 79 -21.69 3.24 6.57
N ALA A 80 -21.73 4.34 7.29
CA ALA A 80 -22.40 4.42 8.59
C ALA A 80 -23.92 4.21 8.50
N ALA A 81 -24.54 4.79 7.45
CA ALA A 81 -25.99 4.76 7.27
C ALA A 81 -26.55 3.36 7.10
N THR A 82 -25.79 2.46 6.45
CA THR A 82 -26.22 1.09 6.16
C THR A 82 -25.50 0.05 7.00
N GLY A 83 -24.37 0.42 7.62
CA GLY A 83 -23.45 -0.50 8.30
C GLY A 83 -22.68 -1.42 7.35
N ARG A 84 -22.80 -1.24 6.04
CA ARG A 84 -22.15 -2.06 5.02
C ARG A 84 -20.70 -1.65 4.82
N TYR A 85 -19.90 -2.63 4.41
CA TYR A 85 -18.52 -2.44 4.00
C TYR A 85 -18.42 -2.57 2.48
N HIS A 86 -17.57 -1.76 1.88
CA HIS A 86 -17.35 -1.69 0.44
C HIS A 86 -15.87 -1.70 0.15
N GLN A 87 -15.44 -2.53 -0.80
CA GLN A 87 -14.09 -2.54 -1.33
C GLN A 87 -14.10 -2.00 -2.76
N LEU A 88 -13.20 -1.06 -3.07
CA LEU A 88 -12.93 -0.61 -4.42
C LEU A 88 -11.53 -1.05 -4.85
N HIS A 89 -11.47 -1.79 -5.94
CA HIS A 89 -10.22 -2.19 -6.58
C HIS A 89 -10.05 -1.43 -7.90
N SER A 90 -9.04 -0.56 -7.99
CA SER A 90 -8.80 0.28 -9.17
C SER A 90 -7.49 0.00 -9.89
N ALA A 91 -6.81 -1.11 -9.58
CA ALA A 91 -5.65 -1.48 -10.37
C ALA A 91 -6.01 -1.51 -11.86
N GLY A 92 -5.14 -0.91 -12.68
CA GLY A 92 -5.36 -0.83 -14.10
C GLY A 92 -5.33 -2.19 -14.78
N THR A 93 -5.97 -2.27 -15.93
CA THR A 93 -5.94 -3.45 -16.80
C THR A 93 -4.72 -3.42 -17.72
N PHE A 94 -4.31 -4.60 -18.18
CA PHE A 94 -3.36 -4.72 -19.27
C PHE A 94 -4.11 -4.52 -20.59
N PRO A 95 -3.66 -3.59 -21.46
CA PRO A 95 -4.28 -3.38 -22.78
C PRO A 95 -3.98 -4.54 -23.74
N GLU A 96 -4.80 -4.68 -24.77
CA GLU A 96 -4.50 -5.59 -25.88
C GLU A 96 -3.24 -5.15 -26.64
N GLY A 97 -2.59 -6.11 -27.29
CA GLY A 97 -1.43 -5.84 -28.14
C GLY A 97 -0.12 -5.56 -27.40
N LEU A 98 -0.09 -5.75 -26.07
CA LEU A 98 1.18 -5.79 -25.36
C LEU A 98 2.03 -6.93 -25.91
N ALA A 99 3.26 -6.61 -26.32
CA ALA A 99 4.23 -7.63 -26.68
C ALA A 99 4.45 -8.57 -25.48
N PRO A 100 4.71 -9.86 -25.72
CA PRO A 100 5.14 -10.76 -24.67
C PRO A 100 6.26 -10.11 -23.87
N PHE A 101 6.26 -10.34 -22.57
CA PHE A 101 7.26 -9.81 -21.67
C PHE A 101 8.67 -9.96 -22.27
N ARG A 102 9.36 -8.85 -22.45
CA ARG A 102 10.78 -8.85 -22.78
C ARG A 102 11.55 -8.54 -21.51
N PRO A 103 12.56 -9.35 -21.16
CA PRO A 103 13.48 -8.99 -20.09
C PRO A 103 14.04 -7.61 -20.41
N ILE A 104 13.79 -6.66 -19.55
CA ILE A 104 14.29 -5.30 -19.70
C ILE A 104 15.69 -5.27 -19.09
N PRO A 105 16.66 -4.63 -19.73
CA PRO A 105 18.00 -4.55 -19.18
C PRO A 105 17.95 -4.06 -17.74
N LYS A 106 18.54 -4.81 -16.83
CA LYS A 106 18.69 -4.38 -15.43
C LYS A 106 19.47 -3.08 -15.44
N MET A 107 18.84 -2.02 -14.96
CA MET A 107 19.56 -0.83 -14.54
C MET A 107 20.06 -1.05 -13.10
N THR A 108 20.82 -0.10 -12.56
CA THR A 108 21.46 -0.20 -11.23
C THR A 108 20.52 -0.62 -10.10
N SER A 109 19.23 -0.31 -10.21
CA SER A 109 18.18 -0.72 -9.26
C SER A 109 17.63 -2.14 -9.49
N GLY A 110 17.99 -2.82 -10.57
CA GLY A 110 17.53 -4.18 -10.87
C GLY A 110 16.10 -4.29 -11.44
N TYR A 111 15.38 -3.18 -11.65
CA TYR A 111 14.01 -3.17 -12.13
C TYR A 111 13.88 -3.01 -13.63
N ALA A 112 12.81 -3.59 -14.16
CA ALA A 112 12.39 -3.43 -15.53
C ALA A 112 11.74 -2.06 -15.76
N ARG A 113 12.10 -1.33 -16.82
CA ARG A 113 11.85 0.10 -16.92
C ARG A 113 11.18 0.62 -18.16
N LEU A 114 10.67 -0.18 -19.02
CA LEU A 114 10.15 0.38 -20.26
C LEU A 114 8.67 0.07 -20.47
N PRO A 115 7.92 1.00 -21.11
CA PRO A 115 6.72 0.59 -21.81
C PRO A 115 7.14 -0.59 -22.71
N PRO A 116 6.37 -1.61 -22.88
CA PRO A 116 4.93 -1.77 -22.74
C PRO A 116 4.49 -2.50 -21.46
N SER A 117 5.10 -2.26 -20.36
CA SER A 117 4.87 -3.03 -19.13
C SER A 117 3.93 -2.37 -18.12
N ALA A 118 3.41 -1.19 -18.41
CA ALA A 118 2.52 -0.48 -17.51
C ALA A 118 1.04 -0.82 -17.77
N CYS A 119 0.25 -0.81 -16.71
CA CYS A 119 -1.20 -0.89 -16.79
C CYS A 119 -1.82 0.46 -17.13
N ILE A 120 -3.06 0.44 -17.55
CA ILE A 120 -3.86 1.66 -17.74
C ILE A 120 -4.03 2.38 -16.40
N PRO A 121 -3.93 3.72 -16.35
CA PRO A 121 -4.11 4.49 -15.12
C PRO A 121 -5.42 4.22 -14.40
N GLY A 122 -5.36 3.93 -13.10
CA GLY A 122 -6.53 3.58 -12.28
C GLY A 122 -6.98 4.66 -11.28
N PHE A 123 -6.16 5.69 -11.03
CA PHE A 123 -6.42 6.71 -10.00
C PHE A 123 -7.69 7.52 -10.28
N MET A 124 -7.80 8.19 -11.42
CA MET A 124 -8.98 9.01 -11.74
C MET A 124 -10.27 8.21 -11.89
N PRO A 125 -10.27 7.01 -12.50
CA PRO A 125 -11.43 6.12 -12.45
C PRO A 125 -11.89 5.81 -11.01
N ALA A 126 -10.96 5.60 -10.06
CA ALA A 126 -11.29 5.38 -8.66
C ALA A 126 -11.92 6.62 -8.01
N MET A 127 -11.30 7.80 -8.17
CA MET A 127 -11.85 9.05 -7.64
C MET A 127 -13.26 9.31 -8.16
N LYS A 128 -13.49 9.07 -9.47
CA LYS A 128 -14.82 9.16 -10.07
C LYS A 128 -15.82 8.21 -9.43
N ALA A 129 -15.47 6.93 -9.30
CA ALA A 129 -16.36 5.92 -8.75
C ALA A 129 -16.70 6.16 -7.27
N MET A 130 -15.76 6.69 -6.50
CA MET A 130 -15.99 7.08 -5.11
C MET A 130 -16.93 8.29 -5.02
N HIS A 131 -16.67 9.32 -5.80
CA HIS A 131 -17.48 10.53 -5.82
C HIS A 131 -18.90 10.26 -6.33
N ASP A 132 -19.05 9.57 -7.46
CA ASP A 132 -20.35 9.25 -8.06
C ASP A 132 -21.25 8.45 -7.09
N ARG A 133 -20.67 7.61 -6.24
CA ARG A 133 -21.43 6.72 -5.37
C ARG A 133 -21.66 7.27 -3.97
N PHE A 134 -20.69 7.96 -3.41
CA PHE A 134 -20.67 8.36 -1.99
C PHE A 134 -20.27 9.82 -1.76
N GLY A 135 -19.87 10.56 -2.80
CA GLY A 135 -19.52 11.95 -2.70
C GLY A 135 -20.73 12.82 -2.34
N SER A 136 -20.52 13.84 -1.54
CA SER A 136 -21.54 14.80 -1.12
C SER A 136 -21.17 16.25 -1.42
N ARG A 137 -19.88 16.51 -1.66
CA ARG A 137 -19.35 17.84 -1.96
C ARG A 137 -19.17 18.04 -3.45
N ASP A 138 -19.20 19.29 -3.87
CA ASP A 138 -18.88 19.66 -5.25
C ASP A 138 -17.46 19.20 -5.62
N TRP A 139 -17.31 18.57 -6.77
CA TRP A 139 -16.07 17.98 -7.24
C TRP A 139 -14.92 18.98 -7.29
N ALA A 140 -15.16 20.18 -7.86
CA ALA A 140 -14.13 21.20 -7.99
C ALA A 140 -13.56 21.62 -6.63
N SER A 141 -14.40 21.66 -5.59
CA SER A 141 -13.99 21.99 -4.22
C SER A 141 -13.07 20.93 -3.60
N LEU A 142 -13.16 19.67 -4.02
CA LEU A 142 -12.29 18.57 -3.57
C LEU A 142 -10.93 18.59 -4.29
N VAL A 143 -10.86 19.15 -5.49
CA VAL A 143 -9.62 19.24 -6.28
C VAL A 143 -8.82 20.51 -5.96
N GLU A 144 -9.51 21.61 -5.56
CA GLU A 144 -8.89 22.92 -5.32
C GLU A 144 -7.67 22.91 -4.37
N PRO A 145 -7.65 22.15 -3.25
CA PRO A 145 -6.46 22.08 -2.41
C PRO A 145 -5.23 21.55 -3.16
N ALA A 146 -5.41 20.56 -4.04
CA ALA A 146 -4.32 19.99 -4.83
C ALA A 146 -3.79 20.98 -5.88
N ILE A 147 -4.67 21.77 -6.50
CA ILE A 147 -4.26 22.87 -7.40
C ILE A 147 -3.35 23.84 -6.67
N ARG A 148 -3.76 24.31 -5.49
CA ARG A 148 -2.97 25.25 -4.68
C ARG A 148 -1.60 24.69 -4.31
N TRP A 149 -1.54 23.46 -3.81
CA TRP A 149 -0.27 22.84 -3.44
C TRP A 149 0.64 22.57 -4.64
N ALA A 150 0.08 22.23 -5.80
CA ALA A 150 0.87 22.10 -7.04
C ALA A 150 1.44 23.46 -7.49
N GLU A 151 0.66 24.55 -7.39
CA GLU A 151 1.05 25.89 -7.82
C GLU A 151 2.02 26.56 -6.84
N ASP A 152 1.64 26.60 -5.55
CA ASP A 152 2.43 27.23 -4.51
C ASP A 152 3.65 26.40 -4.11
N GLY A 153 3.54 25.08 -4.27
CA GLY A 153 4.55 24.09 -3.93
C GLY A 153 4.60 23.75 -2.43
N HIS A 154 5.22 22.64 -2.12
CA HIS A 154 5.51 22.20 -0.76
C HIS A 154 7.02 22.29 -0.46
N VAL A 155 7.38 22.24 0.82
CA VAL A 155 8.79 22.26 1.23
C VAL A 155 9.31 20.82 1.28
N VAL A 156 10.40 20.54 0.56
CA VAL A 156 11.01 19.22 0.44
C VAL A 156 11.54 18.78 1.81
N SER A 157 11.11 17.60 2.25
CA SER A 157 11.57 16.95 3.47
C SER A 157 12.87 16.16 3.25
N SER A 158 13.56 15.79 4.33
CA SER A 158 14.72 14.91 4.28
C SER A 158 14.35 13.52 3.71
N PHE A 159 13.19 13.00 4.07
CA PHE A 159 12.65 11.73 3.59
C PHE A 159 12.36 11.78 2.09
N GLU A 160 11.61 12.78 1.63
CA GLU A 160 11.33 13.00 0.21
C GLU A 160 12.62 13.08 -0.62
N TYR A 161 13.58 13.86 -0.15
CA TYR A 161 14.86 14.03 -0.84
C TYR A 161 15.61 12.70 -0.95
N ALA A 162 15.69 11.93 0.13
CA ALA A 162 16.37 10.63 0.14
C ALA A 162 15.73 9.63 -0.81
N VAL A 163 14.39 9.51 -0.78
CA VAL A 163 13.65 8.60 -1.66
C VAL A 163 13.75 9.05 -3.11
N THR A 164 13.62 10.34 -3.40
CA THR A 164 13.75 10.88 -4.76
C THR A 164 15.13 10.56 -5.34
N ILE A 165 16.21 10.72 -4.57
CA ILE A 165 17.57 10.38 -5.03
C ILE A 165 17.72 8.87 -5.22
N SER A 166 17.13 8.03 -4.39
CA SER A 166 17.20 6.58 -4.57
C SER A 166 16.60 6.11 -5.91
N GLU A 167 15.66 6.88 -6.46
CA GLU A 167 15.00 6.64 -7.75
C GLU A 167 15.61 7.43 -8.92
N GLN A 168 16.76 8.06 -8.73
CA GLN A 168 17.37 9.00 -9.70
C GLN A 168 17.48 8.44 -11.10
N ASP A 169 17.89 7.20 -11.25
CA ASP A 169 18.07 6.55 -12.55
C ASP A 169 16.77 6.47 -13.36
N PHE A 170 15.64 6.43 -12.65
CA PHE A 170 14.30 6.37 -13.20
C PHE A 170 13.78 7.74 -13.58
N ILE A 171 13.72 8.61 -12.60
CA ILE A 171 13.08 9.91 -12.70
C ILE A 171 13.84 10.85 -13.63
N THR A 172 15.12 10.54 -13.89
CA THR A 172 15.97 11.30 -14.85
C THR A 172 16.17 10.60 -16.19
N TYR A 173 15.52 9.47 -16.43
CA TYR A 173 15.67 8.74 -17.71
C TYR A 173 15.14 9.54 -18.90
N PHE A 174 13.96 10.15 -18.77
CA PHE A 174 13.37 10.99 -19.80
C PHE A 174 13.68 12.48 -19.57
N PRO A 175 13.74 13.28 -20.66
CA PRO A 175 13.98 14.73 -20.55
C PRO A 175 12.98 15.45 -19.63
N GLU A 176 11.71 15.06 -19.68
CA GLU A 176 10.63 15.65 -18.90
C GLU A 176 10.83 15.40 -17.40
N GLY A 177 11.27 14.19 -17.03
CA GLY A 177 11.63 13.87 -15.65
C GLY A 177 12.82 14.71 -15.18
N ARG A 178 13.87 14.82 -16.00
CA ARG A 178 15.00 15.72 -15.68
C ARG A 178 14.56 17.18 -15.49
N HIS A 179 13.69 17.67 -16.36
CA HIS A 179 13.18 19.03 -16.26
C HIS A 179 12.42 19.26 -14.94
N PHE A 180 11.61 18.29 -14.51
CA PHE A 180 10.82 18.40 -13.30
C PHE A 180 11.66 18.23 -12.03
N TYR A 181 12.47 17.16 -11.95
CA TYR A 181 13.24 16.83 -10.74
C TYR A 181 14.54 17.61 -10.59
N LEU A 182 15.10 18.11 -11.69
CA LEU A 182 16.35 18.86 -11.75
C LEU A 182 16.13 20.25 -12.39
N PRO A 183 15.22 21.09 -11.87
CA PRO A 183 14.82 22.32 -12.55
C PRO A 183 15.98 23.32 -12.77
N ALA A 184 17.02 23.27 -11.95
CA ALA A 184 18.23 24.08 -12.05
C ALA A 184 19.48 23.23 -12.32
N GLY A 185 19.31 21.99 -12.84
CA GLY A 185 20.40 21.04 -13.05
C GLY A 185 20.75 20.19 -11.83
N TYR A 186 20.06 20.38 -10.70
CA TYR A 186 20.19 19.60 -9.46
C TYR A 186 18.82 19.43 -8.79
N TYR A 187 18.72 18.45 -7.91
CA TYR A 187 17.47 18.17 -7.15
C TYR A 187 17.11 19.34 -6.23
N THR A 188 15.82 19.61 -6.11
CA THR A 188 15.32 20.55 -5.10
C THR A 188 15.75 20.07 -3.72
N SER A 189 16.55 20.90 -3.03
CA SER A 189 17.18 20.52 -1.76
C SER A 189 16.18 20.54 -0.59
N VAL A 190 16.51 19.79 0.46
CA VAL A 190 15.76 19.81 1.73
C VAL A 190 15.56 21.25 2.21
N GLY A 191 14.34 21.58 2.60
CA GLY A 191 13.97 22.95 3.03
C GLY A 191 13.66 23.92 1.90
N GLN A 192 13.89 23.54 0.64
CA GLN A 192 13.48 24.32 -0.53
C GLN A 192 12.07 23.93 -0.99
N ARG A 193 11.45 24.80 -1.75
CA ARG A 193 10.08 24.62 -2.24
C ARG A 193 10.07 23.96 -3.62
N LEU A 194 9.42 22.81 -3.73
CA LEU A 194 9.14 22.15 -5.01
C LEU A 194 7.77 22.57 -5.51
N ARG A 195 7.70 23.10 -6.72
CA ARG A 195 6.48 23.56 -7.39
C ARG A 195 6.24 22.77 -8.66
N ASN A 196 4.97 22.60 -9.01
CA ASN A 196 4.57 21.93 -10.23
C ASN A 196 3.41 22.67 -10.94
N PRO A 197 3.68 23.83 -11.57
CA PRO A 197 2.63 24.62 -12.22
C PRO A 197 1.97 23.88 -13.39
N ALA A 198 2.67 22.96 -14.06
CA ALA A 198 2.09 22.14 -15.12
C ALA A 198 1.03 21.16 -14.55
N LEU A 199 1.28 20.57 -13.37
CA LEU A 199 0.29 19.76 -12.67
C LEU A 199 -0.90 20.62 -12.24
N ALA A 200 -0.67 21.84 -11.71
CA ALA A 200 -1.75 22.75 -11.36
C ALA A 200 -2.68 23.04 -12.56
N GLN A 201 -2.12 23.21 -13.74
CA GLN A 201 -2.91 23.39 -14.97
C GLN A 201 -3.74 22.16 -15.32
N THR A 202 -3.16 20.95 -15.24
CA THR A 202 -3.90 19.70 -15.44
C THR A 202 -5.02 19.55 -14.42
N LEU A 203 -4.76 19.84 -13.14
CA LEU A 203 -5.78 19.76 -12.07
C LEU A 203 -6.88 20.80 -12.23
N ARG A 204 -6.63 21.99 -12.80
CA ARG A 204 -7.69 22.93 -13.19
C ARG A 204 -8.62 22.33 -14.25
N GLY A 205 -8.07 21.60 -15.23
CA GLY A 205 -8.88 20.83 -16.18
C GLY A 205 -9.72 19.76 -15.47
N VAL A 206 -9.12 19.04 -14.53
CA VAL A 206 -9.83 18.04 -13.70
C VAL A 206 -10.93 18.67 -12.85
N ALA A 207 -10.71 19.87 -12.28
CA ALA A 207 -11.72 20.59 -11.52
C ALA A 207 -12.90 21.02 -12.40
N ALA A 208 -12.62 21.52 -13.60
CA ALA A 208 -13.63 22.05 -14.51
C ALA A 208 -14.43 20.98 -15.26
N GLU A 209 -13.78 19.90 -15.71
CA GLU A 209 -14.36 18.86 -16.58
C GLU A 209 -14.63 17.55 -15.81
N GLY A 210 -14.29 17.50 -14.53
CA GLY A 210 -14.33 16.27 -13.74
C GLY A 210 -13.17 15.31 -14.03
N PRO A 211 -13.18 14.12 -13.43
CA PRO A 211 -12.17 13.08 -13.65
C PRO A 211 -12.00 12.69 -15.12
N ASP A 212 -13.02 12.93 -15.92
CA ASP A 212 -13.03 12.63 -17.36
C ASP A 212 -11.93 13.39 -18.14
N HIS A 213 -11.44 14.53 -17.62
CA HIS A 213 -10.29 15.24 -18.18
C HIS A 213 -9.06 14.32 -18.35
N MET A 214 -8.81 13.44 -17.38
CA MET A 214 -7.69 12.49 -17.41
C MET A 214 -8.08 11.10 -17.92
N ILE A 215 -9.37 10.78 -18.07
CA ILE A 215 -9.84 9.47 -18.56
C ILE A 215 -10.04 9.50 -20.08
N ARG A 216 -10.60 10.59 -20.63
CA ARG A 216 -10.94 10.73 -22.05
C ARG A 216 -10.80 12.15 -22.60
N GLY A 217 -10.47 13.12 -21.73
CA GLY A 217 -10.28 14.52 -22.12
C GLY A 217 -8.89 14.83 -22.63
N ALA A 218 -8.52 16.11 -22.61
CA ALA A 218 -7.28 16.62 -23.20
C ALA A 218 -6.04 15.91 -22.65
N TRP A 219 -5.93 15.73 -21.32
CA TRP A 219 -4.78 15.03 -20.74
C TRP A 219 -4.67 13.58 -21.22
N ALA A 220 -5.81 12.87 -21.35
CA ALA A 220 -5.80 11.48 -21.82
C ALA A 220 -5.28 11.38 -23.27
N HIS A 221 -5.63 12.32 -24.13
CA HIS A 221 -5.10 12.39 -25.49
C HIS A 221 -3.58 12.56 -25.49
N ASP A 222 -3.05 13.49 -24.70
CA ASP A 222 -1.61 13.74 -24.58
C ASP A 222 -0.88 12.53 -24.01
N PHE A 223 -1.46 11.88 -23.00
CA PHE A 223 -0.93 10.66 -22.39
C PHE A 223 -0.85 9.50 -23.41
N VAL A 224 -1.93 9.24 -24.14
CA VAL A 224 -1.99 8.20 -25.17
C VAL A 224 -0.96 8.47 -26.28
N ALA A 225 -0.87 9.72 -26.73
CA ALA A 225 0.12 10.10 -27.74
C ALA A 225 1.55 9.89 -27.24
N HIS A 226 1.83 10.25 -25.98
CA HIS A 226 3.14 10.04 -25.37
C HIS A 226 3.44 8.53 -25.22
N ALA A 227 2.50 7.75 -24.70
CA ALA A 227 2.64 6.30 -24.54
C ALA A 227 2.96 5.60 -25.88
N ASN A 228 2.25 5.96 -26.96
CA ASN A 228 2.48 5.40 -28.29
C ASN A 228 3.87 5.76 -28.83
N ARG A 229 4.35 6.99 -28.61
CA ARG A 229 5.74 7.36 -28.99
C ARG A 229 6.78 6.53 -28.25
N MET A 230 6.48 6.08 -27.03
CA MET A 230 7.34 5.23 -26.20
C MET A 230 7.19 3.74 -26.53
N GLY A 231 6.37 3.37 -27.50
CA GLY A 231 6.14 1.99 -27.91
C GLY A 231 5.12 1.23 -27.04
N TRP A 232 4.32 1.94 -26.23
CA TRP A 232 3.23 1.35 -25.49
C TRP A 232 1.91 1.57 -26.27
N PRO A 233 1.35 0.50 -26.88
CA PRO A 233 0.24 0.62 -27.82
C PRO A 233 -1.11 0.73 -27.11
N ILE A 234 -1.40 1.87 -26.53
CA ILE A 234 -2.68 2.15 -25.90
C ILE A 234 -3.55 3.09 -26.75
N SER A 235 -4.84 3.06 -26.47
CA SER A 235 -5.85 3.91 -27.11
C SER A 235 -6.71 4.60 -26.05
N LEU A 236 -7.48 5.59 -26.45
CA LEU A 236 -8.51 6.18 -25.58
C LEU A 236 -9.58 5.15 -25.17
N GLY A 237 -9.88 4.15 -26.02
CA GLY A 237 -10.73 3.03 -25.66
C GLY A 237 -10.20 2.29 -24.43
N HIS A 238 -8.91 1.96 -24.40
CA HIS A 238 -8.29 1.33 -23.24
C HIS A 238 -8.40 2.18 -21.96
N MET A 239 -8.28 3.51 -22.09
CA MET A 239 -8.44 4.43 -20.96
C MET A 239 -9.87 4.45 -20.42
N THR A 240 -10.86 4.45 -21.30
CA THR A 240 -12.30 4.54 -20.95
C THR A 240 -12.89 3.21 -20.51
N GLU A 241 -12.37 2.09 -21.02
CA GLU A 241 -12.83 0.73 -20.71
C GLU A 241 -12.11 0.11 -19.50
N ASN A 242 -11.65 0.93 -18.58
CA ASN A 242 -10.95 0.53 -17.36
C ASN A 242 -11.70 0.95 -16.08
N PRO A 243 -13.01 0.60 -15.92
CA PRO A 243 -13.73 0.97 -14.71
C PRO A 243 -13.19 0.21 -13.49
N PRO A 244 -13.12 0.84 -12.32
CA PRO A 244 -12.79 0.13 -11.09
C PRO A 244 -13.89 -0.88 -10.73
N ARG A 245 -13.53 -1.84 -9.87
CA ARG A 245 -14.48 -2.89 -9.44
C ARG A 245 -14.87 -2.68 -7.99
N TRP A 246 -16.16 -2.64 -7.70
CA TRP A 246 -16.72 -2.77 -6.36
C TRP A 246 -16.82 -4.24 -6.00
N ILE A 247 -16.27 -4.62 -4.86
CA ILE A 247 -16.13 -6.01 -4.40
C ILE A 247 -16.67 -6.09 -2.97
N GLU A 248 -17.29 -7.20 -2.60
CA GLU A 248 -17.65 -7.47 -1.21
C GLU A 248 -16.37 -7.84 -0.44
N PRO A 249 -16.04 -7.14 0.65
CA PRO A 249 -14.84 -7.43 1.44
C PRO A 249 -14.87 -8.79 2.10
N LEU A 250 -13.70 -9.36 2.35
CA LEU A 250 -13.54 -10.59 3.10
C LEU A 250 -13.69 -10.33 4.60
N ARG A 251 -14.32 -11.28 5.31
CA ARG A 251 -14.51 -11.26 6.77
C ARG A 251 -13.82 -12.44 7.40
N ILE A 252 -13.04 -12.21 8.45
CA ILE A 252 -12.24 -13.21 9.16
C ILE A 252 -12.58 -13.11 10.64
N ALA A 253 -13.04 -14.20 11.23
CA ALA A 253 -13.23 -14.27 12.69
C ALA A 253 -11.87 -14.41 13.39
N HIS A 254 -11.61 -13.62 14.42
CA HIS A 254 -10.40 -13.68 15.24
C HIS A 254 -10.72 -13.38 16.72
N GLY A 255 -10.72 -14.42 17.55
CA GLY A 255 -11.15 -14.29 18.95
C GLY A 255 -12.56 -13.71 19.10
N SER A 256 -12.70 -12.61 19.83
CA SER A 256 -13.97 -11.88 19.98
C SER A 256 -14.19 -10.80 18.93
N HIS A 257 -13.31 -10.71 17.93
CA HIS A 257 -13.33 -9.69 16.89
C HIS A 257 -13.62 -10.31 15.51
N GLU A 258 -14.06 -9.46 14.60
CA GLU A 258 -14.12 -9.77 13.18
C GLU A 258 -13.20 -8.80 12.44
N ILE A 259 -12.35 -9.32 11.58
CA ILE A 259 -11.48 -8.53 10.70
C ILE A 259 -12.15 -8.44 9.34
N VAL A 260 -12.38 -7.22 8.86
CA VAL A 260 -12.90 -6.93 7.52
C VAL A 260 -11.74 -6.39 6.70
N THR A 261 -11.43 -7.07 5.60
CA THR A 261 -10.27 -6.74 4.77
C THR A 261 -10.51 -7.07 3.30
N LEU A 262 -9.51 -6.89 2.46
CA LEU A 262 -9.63 -6.94 1.01
C LEU A 262 -9.80 -8.37 0.48
N ALA A 263 -10.86 -8.58 -0.27
CA ALA A 263 -11.14 -9.84 -0.96
C ALA A 263 -10.40 -9.92 -2.31
N PRO A 264 -10.22 -11.12 -2.91
CA PRO A 264 -9.66 -11.26 -4.26
C PRO A 264 -10.31 -10.32 -5.30
N PRO A 265 -9.54 -9.80 -6.27
CA PRO A 265 -8.19 -10.20 -6.67
C PRO A 265 -7.05 -9.69 -5.79
N GLU A 266 -7.36 -8.90 -4.77
CA GLU A 266 -6.40 -8.50 -3.75
C GLU A 266 -6.00 -9.72 -2.90
N GLN A 267 -4.74 -9.80 -2.53
CA GLN A 267 -4.23 -10.97 -1.80
C GLN A 267 -4.40 -10.88 -0.29
N GLN A 268 -4.52 -9.65 0.21
CA GLN A 268 -4.42 -9.33 1.64
C GLN A 268 -5.35 -10.16 2.52
N GLY A 269 -6.62 -10.30 2.18
CA GLY A 269 -7.57 -10.98 3.05
C GLY A 269 -7.30 -12.47 3.16
N VAL A 270 -7.00 -13.13 2.04
CA VAL A 270 -6.65 -14.56 2.05
C VAL A 270 -5.36 -14.78 2.83
N PHE A 271 -4.36 -13.92 2.61
CA PHE A 271 -3.11 -13.96 3.34
C PHE A 271 -3.31 -13.80 4.84
N LEU A 272 -4.07 -12.78 5.27
CA LEU A 272 -4.37 -12.55 6.69
C LEU A 272 -5.13 -13.71 7.32
N SER A 273 -6.13 -14.26 6.63
CA SER A 273 -6.87 -15.42 7.12
C SER A 273 -5.94 -16.59 7.41
N MET A 274 -5.03 -16.88 6.50
CA MET A 274 -4.06 -17.96 6.67
C MET A 274 -3.10 -17.68 7.83
N VAL A 275 -2.46 -16.52 7.83
CA VAL A 275 -1.43 -16.19 8.84
C VAL A 275 -2.04 -16.16 10.24
N LEU A 276 -3.16 -15.45 10.42
CA LEU A 276 -3.81 -15.35 11.73
C LEU A 276 -4.40 -16.68 12.19
N GLY A 277 -4.97 -17.48 11.28
CA GLY A 277 -5.43 -18.83 11.59
C GLY A 277 -4.31 -19.77 12.03
N ILE A 278 -3.18 -19.74 11.34
CA ILE A 278 -1.98 -20.52 11.73
C ILE A 278 -1.47 -20.07 13.10
N LEU A 279 -1.36 -18.75 13.34
CA LEU A 279 -0.86 -18.19 14.60
C LEU A 279 -1.79 -18.50 15.78
N ALA A 280 -3.10 -18.44 15.58
CA ALA A 280 -4.08 -18.82 16.60
C ALA A 280 -3.91 -20.29 16.99
N ASP A 281 -3.78 -21.19 16.02
CA ASP A 281 -3.53 -22.61 16.27
C ASP A 281 -2.15 -22.88 16.92
N LEU A 282 -1.15 -22.02 16.68
CA LEU A 282 0.14 -22.08 17.38
C LEU A 282 0.06 -21.56 18.82
N GLY A 283 -1.01 -20.85 19.17
CA GLY A 283 -1.21 -20.29 20.50
C GLY A 283 -0.43 -18.99 20.72
N ILE A 284 -0.37 -18.13 19.70
CA ILE A 284 0.43 -16.90 19.70
C ILE A 284 0.17 -16.02 20.93
N GLY A 285 -1.08 -15.87 21.35
CA GLY A 285 -1.46 -15.03 22.49
C GLY A 285 -0.94 -15.49 23.86
N ALA A 286 -0.35 -16.70 23.95
CA ALA A 286 0.30 -17.21 25.15
C ALA A 286 1.82 -17.03 25.11
N MET A 287 2.38 -16.59 24.00
CA MET A 287 3.82 -16.34 23.83
C MET A 287 4.19 -14.95 24.35
N GLU A 288 5.41 -14.79 24.82
CA GLU A 288 5.94 -13.47 25.16
C GLU A 288 6.23 -12.66 23.88
N PRO A 289 5.65 -11.45 23.75
CA PRO A 289 5.89 -10.60 22.58
C PRO A 289 7.39 -10.33 22.36
N GLY A 290 7.87 -10.53 21.14
CA GLY A 290 9.27 -10.34 20.80
C GLY A 290 10.21 -11.47 21.25
N SER A 291 9.71 -12.54 21.88
CA SER A 291 10.52 -13.72 22.19
C SER A 291 10.93 -14.47 20.92
N ALA A 292 11.96 -15.30 21.02
CA ALA A 292 12.40 -16.12 19.89
C ALA A 292 11.30 -17.07 19.39
N GLU A 293 10.46 -17.62 20.29
CA GLU A 293 9.34 -18.48 19.95
C GLU A 293 8.25 -17.72 19.17
N HIS A 294 7.90 -16.51 19.64
CA HIS A 294 6.97 -15.62 18.94
C HIS A 294 7.47 -15.30 17.54
N LEU A 295 8.72 -14.83 17.42
CA LEU A 295 9.32 -14.43 16.14
C LEU A 295 9.44 -15.61 15.18
N PHE A 296 9.84 -16.79 15.66
CA PHE A 296 9.89 -18.02 14.87
C PHE A 296 8.50 -18.42 14.32
N SER A 297 7.50 -18.40 15.20
CA SER A 297 6.13 -18.76 14.83
C SER A 297 5.55 -17.79 13.79
N MET A 298 5.74 -16.49 14.01
CA MET A 298 5.33 -15.44 13.08
C MET A 298 6.05 -15.59 11.73
N ALA A 299 7.36 -15.78 11.73
CA ALA A 299 8.16 -15.94 10.51
C ALA A 299 7.65 -17.07 9.62
N HIS A 300 7.40 -18.24 10.21
CA HIS A 300 6.93 -19.40 9.44
C HIS A 300 5.48 -19.27 9.00
N ALA A 301 4.62 -18.65 9.80
CA ALA A 301 3.25 -18.34 9.38
C ALA A 301 3.24 -17.37 8.19
N LEU A 302 4.04 -16.30 8.25
CA LEU A 302 4.22 -15.35 7.14
C LEU A 302 4.75 -16.03 5.88
N ARG A 303 5.76 -16.90 6.01
CA ARG A 303 6.36 -17.64 4.90
C ARG A 303 5.34 -18.52 4.18
N LEU A 304 4.53 -19.27 4.92
CA LEU A 304 3.46 -20.09 4.35
C LEU A 304 2.36 -19.22 3.73
N GLY A 305 1.94 -18.16 4.41
CA GLY A 305 0.97 -17.22 3.86
C GLY A 305 1.43 -16.59 2.54
N LEU A 306 2.69 -16.14 2.45
CA LEU A 306 3.28 -15.59 1.23
C LEU A 306 3.30 -16.61 0.09
N TYR A 307 3.66 -17.84 0.38
CA TYR A 307 3.65 -18.90 -0.63
C TYR A 307 2.25 -19.12 -1.20
N PHE A 308 1.25 -19.36 -0.34
CA PHE A 308 -0.09 -19.70 -0.79
C PHE A 308 -0.85 -18.53 -1.39
N CYS A 309 -0.66 -17.30 -0.89
CA CYS A 309 -1.31 -16.13 -1.50
C CYS A 309 -0.81 -15.84 -2.93
N GLY A 310 0.32 -16.42 -3.33
CA GLY A 310 0.82 -16.40 -4.71
C GLY A 310 -0.15 -17.00 -5.73
N PHE A 311 -1.11 -17.82 -5.31
CA PHE A 311 -2.16 -18.36 -6.18
C PHE A 311 -3.36 -17.42 -6.38
N ILE A 312 -3.44 -16.33 -5.61
CA ILE A 312 -4.52 -15.35 -5.71
C ILE A 312 -4.18 -14.26 -6.71
N GLY A 313 -5.10 -13.92 -7.57
CA GLY A 313 -4.96 -12.87 -8.58
C GLY A 313 -6.25 -12.64 -9.36
N ASP A 314 -6.18 -11.88 -10.44
CA ASP A 314 -7.34 -11.64 -11.31
C ASP A 314 -7.87 -12.98 -11.87
N PRO A 315 -9.19 -13.24 -11.82
CA PRO A 315 -9.79 -14.50 -12.30
C PRO A 315 -9.53 -14.82 -13.78
N ILE A 316 -9.16 -13.84 -14.59
CA ILE A 316 -8.74 -14.06 -15.98
C ILE A 316 -7.45 -14.86 -16.04
N VAL A 317 -6.54 -14.64 -15.07
CA VAL A 317 -5.22 -15.26 -15.00
C VAL A 317 -5.22 -16.40 -13.98
N ALA A 318 -5.75 -16.14 -12.79
CA ALA A 318 -5.71 -17.04 -11.65
C ALA A 318 -7.08 -17.69 -11.45
N ARG A 319 -7.20 -18.97 -11.81
CA ARG A 319 -8.45 -19.76 -11.64
C ARG A 319 -8.42 -20.60 -10.38
N TYR A 320 -7.83 -20.09 -9.30
CA TYR A 320 -7.73 -20.79 -8.04
C TYR A 320 -8.91 -20.48 -7.13
N ASP A 321 -9.54 -21.51 -6.57
CA ASP A 321 -10.58 -21.33 -5.55
C ASP A 321 -9.91 -21.02 -4.20
N SER A 322 -10.11 -19.79 -3.72
CA SER A 322 -9.55 -19.35 -2.45
C SER A 322 -10.21 -20.01 -1.22
N ALA A 323 -11.33 -20.70 -1.36
CA ALA A 323 -12.05 -21.31 -0.24
C ALA A 323 -11.17 -22.29 0.55
N GLN A 324 -10.31 -23.05 -0.12
CA GLN A 324 -9.37 -23.96 0.53
C GLN A 324 -8.35 -23.22 1.40
N LEU A 325 -7.91 -22.03 0.98
CA LEU A 325 -6.96 -21.21 1.74
C LEU A 325 -7.60 -20.51 2.94
N LEU A 326 -8.92 -20.46 2.98
CA LEU A 326 -9.71 -19.90 4.09
C LEU A 326 -10.14 -20.98 5.10
N ASP A 327 -9.86 -22.25 4.82
CA ASP A 327 -10.29 -23.38 5.63
C ASP A 327 -9.45 -23.54 6.91
N GLY A 328 -10.11 -23.57 8.08
CA GLY A 328 -9.44 -23.70 9.37
C GLY A 328 -8.72 -25.03 9.58
N ASP A 329 -9.18 -26.16 8.98
CA ASP A 329 -8.48 -27.44 9.05
C ASP A 329 -7.17 -27.39 8.27
N PHE A 330 -7.17 -26.65 7.17
CA PHE A 330 -5.96 -26.37 6.42
C PHE A 330 -4.96 -25.55 7.26
N HIS A 331 -5.41 -24.49 7.92
CA HIS A 331 -4.56 -23.68 8.81
C HIS A 331 -3.98 -24.53 9.94
N ARG A 332 -4.77 -25.38 10.59
CA ARG A 332 -4.31 -26.32 11.62
C ARG A 332 -3.26 -27.29 11.10
N SER A 333 -3.40 -27.76 9.86
CA SER A 333 -2.39 -28.64 9.26
C SER A 333 -1.05 -27.93 9.08
N LEU A 334 -1.07 -26.64 8.68
CA LEU A 334 0.12 -25.81 8.54
C LEU A 334 0.74 -25.46 9.90
N ALA A 335 -0.07 -25.20 10.93
CA ALA A 335 0.42 -24.99 12.30
C ALA A 335 1.14 -26.25 12.83
N ARG A 336 0.59 -27.47 12.59
CA ARG A 336 1.27 -28.73 12.94
C ARG A 336 2.60 -28.89 12.21
N LEU A 337 2.66 -28.48 10.93
CA LEU A 337 3.90 -28.48 10.17
C LEU A 337 4.95 -27.58 10.85
N ILE A 338 4.59 -26.34 11.23
CA ILE A 338 5.50 -25.42 11.91
C ILE A 338 6.00 -25.99 13.24
N ARG A 339 5.13 -26.61 14.06
CA ARG A 339 5.55 -27.27 15.32
C ARG A 339 6.56 -28.41 15.10
N GLY A 340 6.45 -29.11 13.97
CA GLY A 340 7.37 -30.16 13.60
C GLY A 340 8.65 -29.68 12.90
N MET A 341 8.71 -28.42 12.51
CA MET A 341 9.87 -27.85 11.84
C MET A 341 11.06 -27.80 12.79
N ARG A 342 12.15 -28.38 12.32
CA ARG A 342 13.48 -28.03 12.83
C ARG A 342 14.05 -26.91 11.96
N PRO A 343 14.94 -26.08 12.51
CA PRO A 343 15.66 -25.08 11.72
C PRO A 343 16.22 -25.71 10.44
N ASN A 344 16.22 -24.96 9.36
CA ASN A 344 16.74 -25.37 8.05
C ASN A 344 15.98 -26.50 7.33
N VAL A 345 14.71 -26.68 7.56
CA VAL A 345 13.89 -27.57 6.74
C VAL A 345 13.64 -26.90 5.37
N ASP A 346 13.97 -27.64 4.31
CA ASP A 346 13.57 -27.24 2.96
C ASP A 346 12.04 -27.26 2.83
N LEU A 347 11.45 -26.08 2.91
CA LEU A 347 10.00 -25.89 2.74
C LEU A 347 9.51 -26.40 1.39
N THR A 348 10.35 -26.40 0.36
CA THR A 348 9.99 -26.86 -0.98
C THR A 348 9.55 -28.30 -0.95
N GLU A 349 10.29 -29.15 -0.24
CA GLU A 349 9.94 -30.56 -0.10
C GLU A 349 8.69 -30.76 0.76
N HIS A 350 8.56 -30.01 1.87
CA HIS A 350 7.40 -30.09 2.76
C HIS A 350 6.12 -29.55 2.11
N LEU A 351 6.21 -28.46 1.36
CA LEU A 351 5.08 -27.92 0.60
C LEU A 351 4.60 -28.85 -0.51
N ARG A 352 5.49 -29.71 -1.05
CA ARG A 352 5.08 -30.80 -1.94
C ARG A 352 4.18 -31.83 -1.25
N LEU A 353 4.36 -32.03 0.05
CA LEU A 353 3.59 -32.99 0.85
C LEU A 353 2.24 -32.43 1.34
N VAL A 354 2.12 -31.11 1.51
CA VAL A 354 0.90 -30.43 1.97
C VAL A 354 -0.08 -30.13 0.81
N ARG A 355 0.26 -30.51 -0.40
CA ARG A 355 -0.59 -30.31 -1.58
C ARG A 355 -1.91 -31.03 -1.43
N GLY A 356 -2.98 -30.26 -1.24
CA GLY A 356 -4.33 -30.76 -1.45
C GLY A 356 -4.56 -31.13 -2.92
N PRO A 357 -5.53 -32.02 -3.22
CA PRO A 357 -5.89 -32.37 -4.58
C PRO A 357 -6.37 -31.10 -5.32
N GLY A 358 -5.61 -30.66 -6.30
CA GLY A 358 -5.90 -29.46 -7.11
C GLY A 358 -4.82 -28.37 -7.10
N LEU A 359 -3.92 -28.35 -6.12
CA LEU A 359 -2.71 -27.53 -6.17
C LEU A 359 -1.67 -28.24 -7.04
N ARG A 360 -1.68 -28.00 -8.33
CA ARG A 360 -0.52 -28.28 -9.15
C ARG A 360 0.51 -27.21 -8.83
N ALA A 361 1.59 -27.56 -8.15
CA ALA A 361 2.81 -26.83 -8.34
C ALA A 361 3.21 -27.15 -9.76
N ASP A 362 3.03 -26.21 -10.61
CA ASP A 362 3.61 -26.29 -11.92
C ASP A 362 5.12 -26.44 -11.77
N GLU A 363 5.73 -26.97 -12.80
CA GLU A 363 7.15 -27.32 -12.89
C GLU A 363 8.11 -26.14 -12.63
N HIS A 364 7.57 -24.98 -12.23
CA HIS A 364 8.27 -23.71 -12.05
C HIS A 364 8.63 -23.38 -10.60
N GLY A 365 8.75 -24.34 -9.72
CA GLY A 365 9.35 -24.14 -8.39
C GLY A 365 8.78 -22.96 -7.58
N LEU A 366 9.36 -22.66 -6.46
CA LEU A 366 9.07 -21.48 -5.61
C LEU A 366 9.55 -20.14 -6.22
N ALA A 367 9.56 -20.02 -7.53
CA ALA A 367 10.04 -18.87 -8.30
C ALA A 367 9.25 -17.54 -8.06
N GLY A 368 8.52 -17.44 -6.98
CA GLY A 368 7.75 -16.24 -6.64
C GLY A 368 8.02 -15.68 -5.26
N ILE A 369 8.86 -16.31 -4.43
CA ILE A 369 9.35 -15.68 -3.20
C ILE A 369 10.57 -14.87 -3.60
N PRO A 370 10.51 -13.53 -3.55
CA PRO A 370 11.66 -12.72 -3.91
C PRO A 370 12.86 -13.10 -3.05
N SER A 371 14.04 -13.22 -3.66
CA SER A 371 15.27 -13.38 -2.91
C SER A 371 15.49 -12.18 -1.98
N HIS A 372 16.19 -12.37 -0.88
CA HIS A 372 16.57 -11.31 0.08
C HIS A 372 17.03 -10.02 -0.60
N ASP A 373 17.86 -10.12 -1.62
CA ASP A 373 18.36 -8.98 -2.41
C ASP A 373 17.27 -8.24 -3.19
N ALA A 374 16.22 -8.93 -3.62
CA ALA A 374 15.14 -8.30 -4.38
C ALA A 374 14.18 -7.50 -3.47
N GLN A 375 13.97 -7.96 -2.23
CA GLN A 375 13.06 -7.29 -1.30
C GLN A 375 13.67 -6.07 -0.63
N THR A 376 14.96 -6.10 -0.33
CA THR A 376 15.68 -4.95 0.25
C THR A 376 15.86 -3.78 -0.72
N LYS A 377 15.65 -4.03 -2.01
CA LYS A 377 15.78 -3.02 -3.09
C LYS A 377 14.44 -2.59 -3.71
N GLN A 378 13.32 -3.08 -3.20
CA GLN A 378 12.02 -2.64 -3.73
C GLN A 378 11.70 -1.23 -3.19
N PRO A 379 11.47 -0.24 -4.07
CA PRO A 379 10.93 1.02 -3.63
C PRO A 379 9.55 0.76 -3.04
N SER A 380 9.35 1.09 -1.80
CA SER A 380 8.08 0.96 -1.11
C SER A 380 7.27 2.25 -1.29
N GLY A 381 6.95 2.56 -2.56
CA GLY A 381 6.09 3.70 -2.88
C GLY A 381 4.63 3.35 -2.62
N SER A 382 4.03 4.00 -1.68
CA SER A 382 2.59 4.04 -1.40
C SER A 382 2.35 4.95 -0.21
N CYS A 383 1.13 5.42 -0.09
CA CYS A 383 0.66 6.19 1.06
C CYS A 383 -0.67 5.63 1.55
N GLU A 384 -0.87 5.64 2.85
CA GLU A 384 -2.08 5.18 3.50
C GLU A 384 -2.84 6.36 4.12
N LEU A 385 -4.17 6.29 4.07
CA LEU A 385 -5.07 7.21 4.74
C LEU A 385 -6.05 6.43 5.61
N SER A 386 -6.11 6.77 6.88
CA SER A 386 -7.11 6.29 7.82
C SER A 386 -7.98 7.47 8.25
N ILE A 387 -9.31 7.37 8.08
CA ILE A 387 -10.23 8.48 8.32
C ILE A 387 -11.50 7.96 9.00
N VAL A 388 -12.01 8.72 9.96
CA VAL A 388 -13.34 8.53 10.52
C VAL A 388 -14.03 9.87 10.70
N ASP A 389 -15.29 9.98 10.27
CA ASP A 389 -16.11 11.19 10.40
C ASP A 389 -17.13 11.10 11.57
N ALA A 390 -17.80 12.23 11.83
CA ALA A 390 -18.80 12.36 12.87
C ALA A 390 -20.01 11.41 12.71
N GLN A 391 -20.32 11.03 11.48
CA GLN A 391 -21.41 10.11 11.17
C GLN A 391 -21.02 8.65 11.43
N GLY A 392 -19.73 8.39 11.64
CA GLY A 392 -19.17 7.06 11.82
C GLY A 392 -18.92 6.32 10.50
N ASN A 393 -18.74 7.04 9.40
CA ASN A 393 -18.14 6.49 8.19
C ASN A 393 -16.64 6.32 8.43
N TRP A 394 -16.10 5.18 7.99
CA TRP A 394 -14.68 4.87 8.12
C TRP A 394 -14.09 4.60 6.75
N VAL A 395 -12.97 5.20 6.48
CA VAL A 395 -12.17 4.98 5.27
C VAL A 395 -10.80 4.46 5.67
N GLN A 396 -10.41 3.38 5.01
CA GLN A 396 -9.05 2.90 4.96
C GLN A 396 -8.66 2.85 3.50
N MET A 397 -7.67 3.63 3.09
CA MET A 397 -7.37 3.79 1.67
C MET A 397 -5.88 3.90 1.40
N MET A 398 -5.42 3.07 0.49
CA MET A 398 -4.07 3.15 -0.03
C MET A 398 -4.06 3.78 -1.42
N ASN A 399 -3.19 4.78 -1.60
CA ASN A 399 -2.83 5.37 -2.87
C ASN A 399 -1.39 5.00 -3.20
N THR A 400 -1.16 4.39 -4.35
CA THR A 400 0.14 3.79 -4.66
C THR A 400 0.60 4.07 -6.09
N LEU A 401 1.92 4.08 -6.28
CA LEU A 401 2.59 4.17 -7.58
C LEU A 401 2.36 2.94 -8.47
N GLN A 402 1.94 1.81 -7.89
CA GLN A 402 1.73 0.58 -8.67
C GLN A 402 0.75 0.83 -9.81
N SER A 403 0.96 0.16 -10.91
CA SER A 403 0.15 0.06 -12.10
C SER A 403 0.24 1.22 -13.10
N GLY A 404 -0.50 2.29 -12.96
CA GLY A 404 -0.76 3.18 -14.08
C GLY A 404 0.41 4.09 -14.50
N GLY A 405 0.60 4.24 -15.80
CA GLY A 405 1.48 5.26 -16.35
C GLY A 405 2.73 4.75 -17.05
N ILE A 406 3.56 5.68 -17.47
CA ILE A 406 4.82 5.43 -18.19
C ILE A 406 5.97 5.65 -17.22
N PRO A 407 6.72 4.58 -16.82
CA PRO A 407 7.77 4.70 -15.81
C PRO A 407 8.79 5.80 -16.11
N GLY A 408 8.95 6.75 -15.19
CA GLY A 408 9.90 7.86 -15.31
C GLY A 408 9.47 9.03 -16.20
N ALA A 409 8.30 8.95 -16.86
CA ALA A 409 7.77 10.06 -17.66
C ALA A 409 7.01 11.09 -16.81
N VAL A 410 6.86 12.28 -17.38
CA VAL A 410 6.01 13.35 -16.84
C VAL A 410 5.13 13.85 -17.98
N VAL A 411 3.82 13.74 -17.85
CA VAL A 411 2.85 14.19 -18.84
C VAL A 411 1.88 15.18 -18.19
N GLY A 412 1.78 16.38 -18.73
CA GLY A 412 0.96 17.42 -18.14
C GLY A 412 1.29 17.71 -16.67
N GLY A 413 2.57 17.64 -16.31
CA GLY A 413 3.04 17.79 -14.93
C GLY A 413 2.79 16.59 -14.02
N VAL A 414 2.17 15.49 -14.48
CA VAL A 414 1.97 14.27 -13.69
C VAL A 414 3.22 13.40 -13.78
N PRO A 415 4.02 13.29 -12.71
CA PRO A 415 5.19 12.43 -12.68
C PRO A 415 4.79 10.99 -12.40
N MET A 416 5.38 10.04 -13.13
CA MET A 416 5.02 8.63 -13.07
C MET A 416 6.21 7.79 -12.56
N VAL A 417 6.74 8.18 -11.43
CA VAL A 417 7.75 7.43 -10.69
C VAL A 417 7.26 6.03 -10.39
N GLY A 418 7.80 5.06 -10.15
CA GLY A 418 7.34 3.80 -9.59
C GLY A 418 6.33 2.97 -10.41
N SER A 419 5.89 3.44 -11.56
CA SER A 419 5.02 2.64 -12.45
C SER A 419 5.68 1.30 -12.84
N HIS A 420 7.00 1.21 -12.78
CA HIS A 420 7.78 0.00 -12.96
C HIS A 420 7.49 -1.11 -11.95
N VAL A 421 7.00 -0.76 -10.77
CA VAL A 421 6.62 -1.72 -9.71
C VAL A 421 5.48 -2.65 -10.17
N THR A 422 4.81 -2.30 -11.26
CA THR A 422 3.82 -3.14 -11.94
C THR A 422 4.31 -4.58 -12.14
N PHE A 423 5.58 -4.78 -12.43
CA PHE A 423 6.15 -6.12 -12.62
C PHE A 423 6.22 -6.95 -11.34
N ALA A 424 6.61 -6.35 -10.24
CA ALA A 424 6.66 -7.06 -8.97
C ALA A 424 5.27 -7.59 -8.58
N GLY A 425 4.20 -6.86 -8.96
CA GLY A 425 2.83 -7.27 -8.71
C GLY A 425 2.30 -8.39 -9.62
N VAL A 426 2.92 -8.63 -10.78
CA VAL A 426 2.52 -9.73 -11.70
C VAL A 426 3.27 -11.02 -11.41
N SER A 427 4.39 -10.95 -10.67
CA SER A 427 5.10 -12.14 -10.23
C SER A 427 4.25 -12.91 -9.21
N GLY A 428 4.15 -14.17 -9.38
CA GLY A 428 3.41 -15.11 -8.53
C GLY A 428 3.73 -16.50 -9.01
N HIS A 429 2.90 -17.47 -8.66
CA HIS A 429 3.04 -18.83 -9.15
C HIS A 429 2.53 -19.02 -10.59
N PHE A 430 2.11 -17.94 -11.23
CA PHE A 430 1.66 -17.95 -12.62
C PHE A 430 2.78 -17.46 -13.52
N ASP A 431 2.94 -18.11 -14.67
CA ASP A 431 3.72 -17.54 -15.77
C ASP A 431 3.23 -16.10 -16.01
N ILE A 432 4.17 -15.18 -16.07
CA ILE A 432 3.90 -13.76 -16.34
C ILE A 432 3.41 -13.65 -17.78
N LYS A 433 2.16 -13.93 -18.01
CA LYS A 433 1.47 -13.62 -19.25
C LYS A 433 0.69 -12.34 -19.00
N LEU A 434 1.08 -11.29 -19.72
CA LEU A 434 0.28 -10.07 -19.78
C LEU A 434 -0.99 -10.41 -20.57
N VAL A 435 -2.03 -10.76 -19.85
CA VAL A 435 -3.32 -11.12 -20.44
C VAL A 435 -4.16 -9.85 -20.55
N ALA A 436 -4.57 -9.52 -21.77
CA ALA A 436 -5.44 -8.37 -22.02
C ALA A 436 -6.70 -8.41 -21.16
N GLY A 437 -7.04 -7.28 -20.55
CA GLY A 437 -8.18 -7.14 -19.64
C GLY A 437 -7.93 -7.64 -18.22
N ALA A 438 -6.85 -8.39 -17.96
CA ALA A 438 -6.47 -8.76 -16.60
C ALA A 438 -5.99 -7.54 -15.81
N ARG A 439 -6.27 -7.53 -14.52
CA ARG A 439 -5.82 -6.48 -13.59
C ARG A 439 -4.57 -6.90 -12.86
N LEU A 440 -3.78 -5.89 -12.55
CA LEU A 440 -2.64 -6.07 -11.67
C LEU A 440 -3.11 -6.56 -10.30
N ARG A 441 -2.38 -7.51 -9.77
CA ARG A 441 -2.42 -7.91 -8.38
C ARG A 441 -1.74 -6.82 -7.54
N THR A 442 -2.43 -6.26 -6.56
CA THR A 442 -1.89 -5.20 -5.71
C THR A 442 -1.51 -5.73 -4.33
N ILE A 443 -0.50 -5.10 -3.74
CA ILE A 443 -0.04 -5.36 -2.39
C ILE A 443 -0.48 -4.17 -1.55
N VAL A 444 -1.62 -4.31 -0.87
CA VAL A 444 -2.28 -3.25 -0.11
C VAL A 444 -2.80 -3.80 1.21
N GLY A 445 -2.86 -2.99 2.26
CA GLY A 445 -3.05 -3.45 3.64
C GLY A 445 -4.29 -2.94 4.37
N ASN A 446 -5.29 -2.47 3.64
CA ASN A 446 -6.48 -1.89 4.23
C ASN A 446 -7.27 -2.90 5.07
N THR A 447 -7.49 -2.57 6.33
CA THR A 447 -8.10 -3.50 7.30
C THR A 447 -8.96 -2.74 8.31
N PHE A 448 -10.15 -3.25 8.60
CA PHE A 448 -10.92 -2.88 9.78
C PHE A 448 -10.97 -4.04 10.76
N VAL A 449 -10.90 -3.73 12.03
CA VAL A 449 -11.24 -4.65 13.13
C VAL A 449 -12.57 -4.19 13.73
N THR A 450 -13.49 -5.12 13.89
CA THR A 450 -14.81 -4.85 14.45
C THR A 450 -15.04 -5.70 15.71
N LYS A 451 -15.80 -5.15 16.61
CA LYS A 451 -16.33 -5.84 17.78
C LYS A 451 -17.82 -5.55 17.89
N ASP A 452 -18.63 -6.58 18.06
CA ASP A 452 -20.10 -6.46 18.09
C ASP A 452 -20.66 -5.69 16.88
N GLY A 453 -20.07 -5.92 15.69
CA GLY A 453 -20.47 -5.30 14.41
C GLY A 453 -20.05 -3.82 14.25
N LYS A 454 -19.31 -3.24 15.20
CA LYS A 454 -18.85 -1.85 15.15
C LYS A 454 -17.33 -1.79 14.95
N PRO A 455 -16.81 -0.90 14.09
CA PRO A 455 -15.37 -0.70 13.96
C PRO A 455 -14.75 -0.23 15.28
N VAL A 456 -13.66 -0.89 15.67
CA VAL A 456 -12.82 -0.48 16.80
C VAL A 456 -11.47 0.01 16.31
N PHE A 457 -10.93 -0.56 15.22
CA PHE A 457 -9.72 -0.10 14.54
C PHE A 457 -9.94 -0.06 13.04
N GLY A 458 -9.41 0.97 12.39
CA GLY A 458 -9.15 1.01 10.96
C GLY A 458 -7.66 1.26 10.78
N LEU A 459 -6.96 0.38 10.09
CA LEU A 459 -5.51 0.44 9.93
C LEU A 459 -5.06 -0.05 8.57
N GLY A 460 -3.95 0.47 8.13
CA GLY A 460 -3.26 0.04 6.92
C GLY A 460 -1.84 0.58 6.90
N THR A 461 -1.05 0.08 5.99
CA THR A 461 0.36 0.45 5.87
C THR A 461 0.84 0.34 4.44
N PRO A 462 1.60 1.31 3.92
CA PRO A 462 2.45 1.11 2.76
C PRO A 462 3.68 0.24 3.09
N GLY A 463 4.43 -0.14 2.07
CA GLY A 463 5.68 -0.89 2.23
C GLY A 463 5.47 -2.40 2.32
N ASN A 464 6.07 -3.06 3.29
CA ASN A 464 6.01 -4.51 3.46
C ASN A 464 4.70 -4.97 4.13
N VAL A 465 3.58 -4.70 3.49
CA VAL A 465 2.21 -4.92 3.97
C VAL A 465 2.00 -6.32 4.53
N PHE A 466 2.36 -7.35 3.77
CA PHE A 466 2.12 -8.74 4.16
C PHE A 466 2.85 -9.13 5.45
N CYS A 467 4.10 -8.74 5.59
CA CYS A 467 4.84 -9.07 6.79
C CYS A 467 4.36 -8.27 8.01
N THR A 468 3.93 -7.03 7.82
CA THR A 468 3.76 -6.10 8.95
C THR A 468 2.33 -6.01 9.49
N VAL A 469 1.30 -6.17 8.64
CA VAL A 469 -0.10 -6.11 9.10
C VAL A 469 -0.42 -7.21 10.12
N PRO A 470 -0.05 -8.50 9.92
CA PRO A 470 -0.28 -9.52 10.94
C PRO A 470 0.39 -9.22 12.28
N GLN A 471 1.61 -8.66 12.26
CA GLN A 471 2.33 -8.32 13.49
C GLN A 471 1.59 -7.24 14.30
N VAL A 472 1.08 -6.20 13.64
CA VAL A 472 0.31 -5.15 14.34
C VAL A 472 -1.04 -5.68 14.79
N LEU A 473 -1.70 -6.52 14.01
CA LEU A 473 -2.97 -7.13 14.44
C LEU A 473 -2.78 -8.04 15.66
N THR A 474 -1.75 -8.87 15.70
CA THR A 474 -1.45 -9.71 16.89
C THR A 474 -1.08 -8.85 18.10
N ASN A 475 -0.31 -7.78 17.91
CA ASN A 475 0.00 -6.83 18.99
C ASN A 475 -1.27 -6.23 19.61
N LEU A 476 -2.24 -5.83 18.77
CA LEU A 476 -3.51 -5.26 19.23
C LEU A 476 -4.45 -6.30 19.84
N LEU A 477 -4.63 -7.44 19.17
CA LEU A 477 -5.75 -8.36 19.45
C LEU A 477 -5.35 -9.54 20.35
N ASP A 478 -4.14 -10.04 20.22
CA ASP A 478 -3.66 -11.20 21.00
C ASP A 478 -2.85 -10.76 22.22
N PHE A 479 -2.07 -9.68 22.12
CA PHE A 479 -1.26 -9.14 23.21
C PHE A 479 -1.89 -7.94 23.93
N GLY A 480 -2.94 -7.33 23.38
CA GLY A 480 -3.65 -6.22 23.99
C GLY A 480 -2.83 -4.94 24.16
N MET A 481 -1.87 -4.70 23.29
CA MET A 481 -1.02 -3.51 23.32
C MET A 481 -1.84 -2.24 23.03
N ASP A 482 -1.40 -1.11 23.61
CA ASP A 482 -1.90 0.22 23.20
C ASP A 482 -1.71 0.44 21.69
N PRO A 483 -2.64 1.13 21.00
CA PRO A 483 -2.55 1.34 19.55
C PRO A 483 -1.23 1.92 19.05
N TYR A 484 -0.68 2.91 19.76
CA TYR A 484 0.62 3.48 19.38
C TYR A 484 1.76 2.51 19.62
N ASP A 485 1.75 1.81 20.75
CA ASP A 485 2.78 0.81 21.08
C ASP A 485 2.75 -0.34 20.07
N ALA A 486 1.55 -0.78 19.66
CA ALA A 486 1.37 -1.83 18.66
C ALA A 486 1.99 -1.48 17.29
N ILE A 487 1.80 -0.24 16.80
CA ILE A 487 2.37 0.20 15.53
C ILE A 487 3.85 0.60 15.64
N SER A 488 4.32 1.01 16.81
CA SER A 488 5.71 1.38 17.04
C SER A 488 6.61 0.23 17.43
N ALA A 489 6.06 -0.92 17.82
CA ALA A 489 6.80 -2.13 18.18
C ALA A 489 7.85 -2.52 17.12
N PRO A 490 8.97 -3.15 17.52
CA PRO A 490 9.93 -3.70 16.58
C PRO A 490 9.26 -4.64 15.58
N ARG A 491 9.66 -4.53 14.30
CA ARG A 491 9.10 -5.35 13.22
C ARG A 491 10.14 -6.27 12.62
N MET A 492 9.64 -7.31 11.98
CA MET A 492 10.44 -8.21 11.17
C MET A 492 9.85 -8.37 9.77
N LEU A 493 10.70 -8.69 8.83
CA LEU A 493 10.34 -9.13 7.48
C LEU A 493 10.82 -10.55 7.28
N GLN A 494 9.96 -11.38 6.72
CA GLN A 494 10.32 -12.70 6.24
C GLN A 494 10.85 -12.54 4.82
N LEU A 495 12.12 -12.87 4.61
CA LEU A 495 12.78 -12.74 3.33
C LEU A 495 13.37 -14.09 2.90
N GLY A 496 12.99 -14.50 1.69
CA GLY A 496 13.64 -15.60 1.00
C GLY A 496 13.21 -17.01 1.38
N GLU A 497 13.71 -17.93 0.59
CA GLU A 497 13.42 -19.36 0.68
C GLU A 497 14.17 -20.04 1.85
N ASP A 498 15.28 -19.45 2.26
CA ASP A 498 16.15 -19.95 3.33
C ASP A 498 15.58 -19.76 4.74
N GLY A 499 14.42 -19.06 4.86
CA GLY A 499 13.81 -18.76 6.15
C GLY A 499 14.48 -17.61 6.91
N GLY A 500 15.36 -16.88 6.26
CA GLY A 500 16.02 -15.71 6.86
C GLY A 500 15.04 -14.60 7.24
N LEU A 501 15.35 -13.91 8.32
CA LEU A 501 14.61 -12.75 8.81
C LEU A 501 15.42 -11.48 8.66
N VAL A 502 14.74 -10.39 8.33
CA VAL A 502 15.25 -9.04 8.56
C VAL A 502 14.47 -8.43 9.70
N ILE A 503 15.15 -7.93 10.69
CA ILE A 503 14.56 -7.39 11.91
C ILE A 503 15.08 -5.98 12.19
N GLU A 504 14.28 -5.17 12.88
CA GLU A 504 14.76 -3.89 13.40
C GLU A 504 15.68 -4.08 14.59
N ASP A 505 16.74 -3.24 14.67
CA ASP A 505 17.70 -3.20 15.78
C ASP A 505 17.08 -2.62 17.06
N ARG A 506 16.03 -3.29 17.56
CA ARG A 506 15.31 -2.96 18.81
C ARG A 506 14.80 -4.22 19.52
N LEU A 507 15.14 -5.39 19.01
CA LEU A 507 14.84 -6.66 19.67
C LEU A 507 15.91 -6.99 20.72
N SER A 508 15.53 -7.76 21.73
CA SER A 508 16.46 -8.15 22.79
C SER A 508 17.57 -9.10 22.27
N GLY A 509 18.75 -9.02 22.85
CA GLY A 509 19.83 -9.97 22.55
C GLY A 509 19.43 -11.43 22.83
N GLU A 510 18.61 -11.66 23.86
CA GLU A 510 18.08 -12.99 24.18
C GLU A 510 17.21 -13.56 23.05
N ALA A 511 16.35 -12.72 22.43
CA ALA A 511 15.56 -13.13 21.28
C ALA A 511 16.43 -13.49 20.08
N LEU A 512 17.47 -12.70 19.81
CA LEU A 512 18.43 -12.95 18.73
C LEU A 512 19.21 -14.26 18.95
N ASP A 513 19.73 -14.46 20.16
CA ASP A 513 20.41 -15.70 20.55
C ASP A 513 19.47 -16.92 20.46
N GLY A 514 18.20 -16.72 20.81
CA GLY A 514 17.17 -17.74 20.68
C GLY A 514 16.93 -18.13 19.23
N LEU A 515 16.76 -17.17 18.32
CA LEU A 515 16.62 -17.41 16.90
C LEU A 515 17.86 -18.10 16.31
N ALA A 516 19.06 -17.69 16.71
CA ALA A 516 20.30 -18.34 16.28
C ALA A 516 20.36 -19.81 16.73
N ARG A 517 19.95 -20.12 17.98
CA ARG A 517 19.84 -21.51 18.45
C ARG A 517 18.81 -22.33 17.68
N MET A 518 17.76 -21.69 17.18
CA MET A 518 16.77 -22.30 16.29
C MET A 518 17.26 -22.40 14.84
N GLY A 519 18.46 -21.88 14.52
CA GLY A 519 19.06 -21.93 13.20
C GLY A 519 18.43 -20.98 12.19
N VAL A 520 17.75 -19.92 12.65
CA VAL A 520 17.13 -18.90 11.80
C VAL A 520 18.19 -17.86 11.45
N PRO A 521 18.54 -17.66 10.18
CA PRO A 521 19.42 -16.56 9.77
C PRO A 521 18.73 -15.21 10.02
N VAL A 522 19.46 -14.29 10.62
CA VAL A 522 18.95 -12.95 10.94
C VAL A 522 19.85 -11.87 10.36
N SER A 523 19.24 -10.92 9.65
CA SER A 523 19.86 -9.65 9.26
C SER A 523 19.21 -8.51 10.03
N VAL A 524 19.99 -7.53 10.46
CA VAL A 524 19.51 -6.42 11.27
C VAL A 524 19.44 -5.16 10.43
N MET A 525 18.33 -4.43 10.51
CA MET A 525 18.11 -3.11 9.91
C MET A 525 18.15 -2.02 11.01
N PRO A 526 18.44 -0.78 10.66
CA PRO A 526 18.34 0.34 11.60
C PRO A 526 16.99 0.40 12.31
N PRO A 527 16.91 0.94 13.53
CA PRO A 527 15.65 1.15 14.23
C PRO A 527 14.77 2.11 13.42
N TYR A 528 13.46 1.80 13.38
CA TYR A 528 12.47 2.59 12.66
C TYR A 528 12.74 2.75 11.15
N ASP A 529 13.31 1.73 10.53
CA ASP A 529 13.53 1.76 9.08
C ASP A 529 12.19 1.83 8.32
N TRP A 530 12.11 2.77 7.38
CA TRP A 530 10.88 3.08 6.64
C TRP A 530 10.40 1.96 5.72
N HIS A 531 11.27 0.99 5.34
CA HIS A 531 10.89 -0.19 4.58
C HIS A 531 10.02 -1.16 5.39
N MET A 532 10.05 -1.07 6.72
CA MET A 532 9.20 -1.85 7.63
C MET A 532 7.73 -1.40 7.64
N GLY A 533 7.33 -0.51 6.73
CA GLY A 533 5.98 0.02 6.63
C GLY A 533 5.77 1.28 7.47
N SER A 534 4.59 1.89 7.29
CA SER A 534 4.19 3.13 7.99
C SER A 534 2.69 3.10 8.25
N PHE A 535 2.29 2.56 9.38
CA PHE A 535 0.87 2.42 9.72
C PHE A 535 0.19 3.76 9.93
N GLN A 536 -0.99 3.87 9.34
CA GLN A 536 -1.94 4.91 9.63
C GLN A 536 -3.16 4.26 10.28
N MET A 537 -3.55 4.73 11.46
CA MET A 537 -4.61 4.10 12.24
C MET A 537 -5.57 5.12 12.83
N CYS A 538 -6.87 4.88 12.62
CA CYS A 538 -7.94 5.46 13.43
C CYS A 538 -8.52 4.38 14.34
N TYR A 539 -8.93 4.77 15.54
CA TYR A 539 -9.52 3.82 16.50
C TYR A 539 -10.53 4.49 17.42
N ARG A 540 -11.33 3.69 18.12
CA ARG A 540 -12.15 4.14 19.24
C ARG A 540 -11.48 3.76 20.54
N ASP A 541 -11.33 4.73 21.44
CA ASP A 541 -10.88 4.44 22.79
C ASP A 541 -11.99 3.81 23.66
N ALA A 542 -11.64 3.50 24.90
CA ALA A 542 -12.57 2.88 25.85
C ALA A 542 -13.80 3.76 26.15
N ASP A 543 -13.67 5.08 26.03
CA ASP A 543 -14.77 6.03 26.23
C ASP A 543 -15.60 6.23 24.95
N GLY A 544 -15.21 5.62 23.84
CA GLY A 544 -15.86 5.73 22.53
C GLY A 544 -15.45 6.94 21.71
N ALA A 545 -14.46 7.73 22.16
CA ALA A 545 -13.93 8.85 21.39
C ALA A 545 -13.16 8.38 20.15
N LEU A 546 -13.09 9.27 19.14
CA LEU A 546 -12.37 9.01 17.91
C LEU A 546 -10.90 9.40 18.09
N CYS A 547 -10.03 8.45 17.88
CA CYS A 547 -8.60 8.62 18.02
C CYS A 547 -7.87 8.29 16.73
N ALA A 548 -6.68 8.86 16.56
CA ALA A 548 -5.80 8.52 15.45
C ALA A 548 -4.34 8.51 15.91
N THR A 549 -3.53 7.70 15.24
CA THR A 549 -2.09 7.62 15.47
C THR A 549 -1.35 7.28 14.18
N ALA A 550 -0.15 7.85 14.01
CA ALA A 550 0.73 7.66 12.87
C ALA A 550 2.01 6.92 13.27
N ASP A 551 2.52 6.11 12.36
CA ASP A 551 3.75 5.34 12.53
C ASP A 551 5.00 6.24 12.67
N PRO A 552 5.94 5.92 13.56
CA PRO A 552 7.17 6.68 13.70
C PRO A 552 8.17 6.52 12.55
N ARG A 553 7.97 5.55 11.64
CA ARG A 553 8.95 5.21 10.59
C ARG A 553 8.96 6.16 9.39
N ARG A 554 7.91 6.97 9.22
CA ARG A 554 7.81 8.00 8.17
C ARG A 554 7.39 9.35 8.73
N CYS A 555 7.15 10.29 7.85
CA CYS A 555 6.80 11.68 8.17
C CYS A 555 5.30 11.89 8.44
N GLY A 556 4.58 10.82 8.81
CA GLY A 556 3.14 10.86 9.03
C GLY A 556 2.69 11.75 10.17
N GLU A 557 1.41 12.11 10.15
CA GLU A 557 0.74 12.87 11.19
C GLU A 557 -0.68 12.38 11.42
N ALA A 558 -1.12 12.42 12.67
CA ALA A 558 -2.49 12.20 13.07
C ALA A 558 -3.16 13.52 13.46
N GLY A 559 -4.44 13.67 13.17
CA GLY A 559 -5.23 14.83 13.52
C GLY A 559 -6.66 14.47 13.91
N ALA A 560 -7.26 15.26 14.79
CA ALA A 560 -8.63 15.04 15.27
C ALA A 560 -9.27 16.36 15.73
N PHE A 561 -10.60 16.41 15.77
CA PHE A 561 -11.34 17.52 16.35
C PHE A 561 -12.72 17.12 16.90
#